data_2650afd427fa1e7b940093fe5f897f6f
#
_entry.id   2650afd427fa1e7b940093fe5f897f6f
#
_cell.length_a   1.000
_cell.length_b   1.000
_cell.length_c   1.000
_cell.angle_alpha   90.00
_cell.angle_beta   90.00
_cell.angle_gamma   90.00
#
_symmetry.space_group_name_H-M   'P 1'
#
loop_
_entity.id
_entity.type
_entity.pdbx_description
1 polymer ?
#
loop_
_entity_poly.entity_id
_entity_poly.type
_entity_poly.pdbx_seq_one_letter_code
_entity_poly.pdbx_strand_id
1 'polypeptide(L)'
;FGVQSFNDELLKTIGRTHQPKDVFDSIDKARKAGFENISIDLMYGLPGQSKEVFHQSLQEAFKLELPHYSSYSLIVEPKTVFYNMMQKNKLHLPTQDVEAEMYELLMDEMEKHGLLQYEISNFAKKGFDSKHNTTYWNNDYYYGFGAGAHSYVNGERIGNYGPLKKYMEPLQKNILPRMNIHTVPISERMEEEMFLGLRKIEGVSIEKFQSRFQMNALDVFKEQIEE
;
A
#
# COMPACT_ATOMS: atom_id res chain seq x y z
N PHE A 1 6.07 -7.91 7.17
CA PHE A 1 5.42 -8.14 8.48
C PHE A 1 4.57 -6.95 8.86
N GLY A 2 3.27 -7.18 9.19
CA GLY A 2 2.34 -6.13 9.62
C GLY A 2 2.53 -5.74 11.09
N VAL A 3 3.49 -4.89 11.37
CA VAL A 3 3.84 -4.41 12.71
C VAL A 3 2.87 -3.36 13.22
N GLN A 4 2.52 -2.39 12.39
CA GLN A 4 1.61 -1.27 12.59
C GLN A 4 2.12 -0.22 13.60
N SER A 5 2.53 -0.60 14.79
CA SER A 5 3.04 0.29 15.84
C SER A 5 3.96 -0.48 16.79
N PHE A 6 4.83 0.25 17.51
CA PHE A 6 5.60 -0.27 18.65
C PHE A 6 5.04 0.20 20.00
N ASN A 7 3.81 0.71 20.01
CA ASN A 7 3.09 1.09 21.23
C ASN A 7 2.01 0.05 21.55
N ASP A 8 2.09 -0.59 22.71
CA ASP A 8 1.18 -1.66 23.14
C ASP A 8 -0.29 -1.21 23.21
N GLU A 9 -0.56 0.01 23.66
CA GLU A 9 -1.94 0.51 23.77
C GLU A 9 -2.54 0.77 22.38
N LEU A 10 -1.75 1.30 21.44
CA LEU A 10 -2.20 1.46 20.06
C LEU A 10 -2.44 0.10 19.38
N LEU A 11 -1.55 -0.88 19.59
CA LEU A 11 -1.75 -2.24 19.07
C LEU A 11 -3.06 -2.86 19.58
N LYS A 12 -3.34 -2.75 20.87
CA LYS A 12 -4.62 -3.20 21.47
C LYS A 12 -5.81 -2.47 20.85
N THR A 13 -5.72 -1.15 20.69
CA THR A 13 -6.78 -0.31 20.12
C THR A 13 -7.16 -0.75 18.70
N ILE A 14 -6.18 -1.14 17.88
CA ILE A 14 -6.42 -1.63 16.52
C ILE A 14 -6.65 -3.15 16.45
N GLY A 15 -6.79 -3.81 17.60
CA GLY A 15 -7.11 -5.25 17.70
C GLY A 15 -5.96 -6.18 17.35
N ARG A 16 -4.71 -5.72 17.48
CA ARG A 16 -3.52 -6.58 17.29
C ARG A 16 -3.23 -7.37 18.56
N THR A 17 -2.79 -8.61 18.39
CA THR A 17 -2.50 -9.54 19.50
C THR A 17 -1.02 -9.66 19.82
N HIS A 18 -0.15 -9.20 18.91
CA HIS A 18 1.30 -9.20 19.11
C HIS A 18 1.74 -7.97 19.92
N GLN A 19 2.92 -8.07 20.50
CA GLN A 19 3.63 -7.00 21.21
C GLN A 19 4.90 -6.60 20.46
N PRO A 20 5.52 -5.44 20.74
CA PRO A 20 6.79 -5.02 20.13
C PRO A 20 7.90 -6.08 20.20
N LYS A 21 8.00 -6.82 21.30
CA LYS A 21 8.96 -7.92 21.46
C LYS A 21 8.78 -9.01 20.39
N ASP A 22 7.53 -9.35 20.05
CA ASP A 22 7.24 -10.40 19.06
C ASP A 22 7.73 -10.01 17.66
N VAL A 23 7.79 -8.70 17.38
CA VAL A 23 8.35 -8.17 16.13
C VAL A 23 9.83 -8.49 16.04
N PHE A 24 10.62 -8.12 17.05
CA PHE A 24 12.06 -8.39 17.08
C PHE A 24 12.35 -9.89 16.98
N ASP A 25 11.64 -10.71 17.76
CA ASP A 25 11.75 -12.17 17.73
C ASP A 25 11.41 -12.76 16.35
N SER A 26 10.41 -12.21 15.67
CA SER A 26 9.98 -12.66 14.33
C SER A 26 10.99 -12.31 13.24
N ILE A 27 11.53 -11.08 13.29
CA ILE A 27 12.57 -10.64 12.34
C ILE A 27 13.86 -11.44 12.54
N ASP A 28 14.26 -11.68 13.79
CA ASP A 28 15.43 -12.51 14.09
C ASP A 28 15.26 -13.96 13.56
N LYS A 29 14.09 -14.56 13.76
CA LYS A 29 13.77 -15.89 13.21
C LYS A 29 13.78 -15.89 11.68
N ALA A 30 13.25 -14.86 11.03
CA ALA A 30 13.27 -14.75 9.58
C ALA A 30 14.71 -14.66 9.04
N ARG A 31 15.55 -13.83 9.66
CA ARG A 31 16.98 -13.73 9.32
C ARG A 31 17.73 -15.05 9.51
N LYS A 32 17.48 -15.75 10.62
CA LYS A 32 18.05 -17.09 10.87
C LYS A 32 17.60 -18.14 9.85
N ALA A 33 16.40 -17.98 9.29
CA ALA A 33 15.88 -18.81 8.21
C ALA A 33 16.41 -18.43 6.82
N GLY A 34 17.26 -17.39 6.71
CA GLY A 34 17.90 -16.96 5.46
C GLY A 34 17.16 -15.88 4.68
N PHE A 35 16.13 -15.25 5.26
CA PHE A 35 15.45 -14.10 4.62
C PHE A 35 16.25 -12.81 4.87
N GLU A 36 16.72 -12.17 3.82
CA GLU A 36 17.43 -10.89 3.85
C GLU A 36 16.55 -9.72 3.44
N ASN A 37 15.68 -9.92 2.44
CA ASN A 37 14.75 -8.91 1.97
C ASN A 37 13.46 -8.96 2.80
N ILE A 38 13.43 -8.19 3.86
CA ILE A 38 12.34 -8.13 4.84
C ILE A 38 11.79 -6.71 4.87
N SER A 39 10.45 -6.59 4.89
CA SER A 39 9.73 -5.33 5.07
C SER A 39 8.80 -5.40 6.27
N ILE A 40 8.59 -4.25 6.91
CA ILE A 40 7.54 -4.06 7.91
C ILE A 40 6.57 -2.97 7.47
N ASP A 41 5.32 -3.13 7.91
CA ASP A 41 4.27 -2.16 7.70
C ASP A 41 4.02 -1.40 9.01
N LEU A 42 4.01 -0.08 8.95
CA LEU A 42 3.70 0.84 10.04
C LEU A 42 2.45 1.65 9.70
N MET A 43 1.76 2.12 10.74
CA MET A 43 0.59 2.97 10.56
C MET A 43 0.72 4.25 11.40
N TYR A 44 0.30 5.36 10.80
CA TYR A 44 0.10 6.63 11.50
C TYR A 44 -1.38 7.07 11.42
N GLY A 45 -1.74 8.11 12.14
CA GLY A 45 -3.14 8.53 12.22
C GLY A 45 -4.05 7.59 13.02
N LEU A 46 -3.47 6.72 13.87
CA LEU A 46 -4.24 5.79 14.70
C LEU A 46 -5.04 6.52 15.79
N PRO A 47 -6.18 5.96 16.25
CA PRO A 47 -6.96 6.57 17.33
C PRO A 47 -6.12 6.80 18.59
N GLY A 48 -6.04 8.06 19.02
CA GLY A 48 -5.25 8.47 20.19
C GLY A 48 -3.73 8.53 19.99
N GLN A 49 -3.24 8.34 18.76
CA GLN A 49 -1.81 8.46 18.45
C GLN A 49 -1.41 9.95 18.38
N SER A 50 -0.35 10.32 19.09
CA SER A 50 0.32 11.61 18.91
C SER A 50 1.54 11.47 18.02
N LYS A 51 2.05 12.62 17.52
CA LYS A 51 3.28 12.70 16.73
C LYS A 51 4.48 12.10 17.47
N GLU A 52 4.59 12.34 18.79
CA GLU A 52 5.65 11.82 19.64
C GLU A 52 5.59 10.30 19.76
N VAL A 53 4.40 9.73 19.92
CA VAL A 53 4.19 8.27 19.98
C VAL A 53 4.51 7.62 18.64
N PHE A 54 4.17 8.26 17.54
CA PHE A 54 4.54 7.79 16.21
C PHE A 54 6.06 7.86 16.00
N HIS A 55 6.71 8.97 16.38
CA HIS A 55 8.16 9.10 16.34
C HIS A 55 8.88 8.01 17.14
N GLN A 56 8.40 7.73 18.36
CA GLN A 56 8.95 6.62 19.16
C GLN A 56 8.83 5.27 18.44
N SER A 57 7.70 5.02 17.78
CA SER A 57 7.52 3.80 16.97
C SER A 57 8.49 3.72 15.78
N LEU A 58 8.78 4.84 15.11
CA LEU A 58 9.80 4.90 14.06
C LEU A 58 11.20 4.59 14.62
N GLN A 59 11.57 5.17 15.77
CA GLN A 59 12.87 4.90 16.39
C GLN A 59 13.03 3.41 16.76
N GLU A 60 12.00 2.76 17.26
CA GLU A 60 12.03 1.31 17.51
C GLU A 60 12.12 0.51 16.20
N ALA A 61 11.40 0.91 15.16
CA ALA A 61 11.46 0.28 13.86
C ALA A 61 12.84 0.32 13.23
N PHE A 62 13.54 1.45 13.34
CA PHE A 62 14.90 1.61 12.77
C PHE A 62 15.96 0.72 13.44
N LYS A 63 15.76 0.29 14.69
CA LYS A 63 16.64 -0.70 15.34
C LYS A 63 16.67 -2.05 14.62
N LEU A 64 15.66 -2.32 13.78
CA LEU A 64 15.60 -3.52 12.96
C LEU A 64 16.51 -3.47 11.72
N GLU A 65 16.99 -2.29 11.31
CA GLU A 65 17.91 -2.08 10.17
C GLU A 65 17.43 -2.76 8.87
N LEU A 66 16.13 -2.69 8.59
CA LEU A 66 15.52 -3.34 7.43
C LEU A 66 15.78 -2.55 6.14
N PRO A 67 15.74 -3.22 4.98
CA PRO A 67 15.93 -2.55 3.69
C PRO A 67 14.66 -1.85 3.17
N HIS A 68 13.48 -2.14 3.72
CA HIS A 68 12.20 -1.62 3.23
C HIS A 68 11.20 -1.41 4.36
N TYR A 69 10.45 -0.31 4.27
CA TYR A 69 9.37 0.05 5.20
C TYR A 69 8.16 0.55 4.40
N SER A 70 6.98 0.05 4.74
CA SER A 70 5.71 0.61 4.31
C SER A 70 5.11 1.40 5.46
N SER A 71 4.62 2.62 5.22
CA SER A 71 3.92 3.39 6.25
C SER A 71 2.75 4.14 5.63
N TYR A 72 1.56 3.94 6.17
CA TYR A 72 0.33 4.53 5.64
C TYR A 72 -0.58 4.99 6.77
N SER A 73 -1.40 6.00 6.47
CA SER A 73 -2.39 6.48 7.41
C SER A 73 -3.56 5.51 7.57
N LEU A 74 -4.24 5.62 8.70
CA LEU A 74 -5.45 4.84 8.94
C LEU A 74 -6.60 5.32 8.05
N ILE A 75 -7.08 4.46 7.17
CA ILE A 75 -8.31 4.67 6.41
C ILE A 75 -9.44 3.89 7.09
N VAL A 76 -10.53 4.61 7.44
CA VAL A 76 -11.70 4.00 8.07
C VAL A 76 -12.66 3.48 7.02
N GLU A 77 -12.58 2.19 6.74
CA GLU A 77 -13.38 1.52 5.73
C GLU A 77 -14.80 1.18 6.23
N PRO A 78 -15.84 1.31 5.36
CA PRO A 78 -17.20 0.88 5.67
C PRO A 78 -17.27 -0.57 6.15
N LYS A 79 -18.21 -0.86 7.05
CA LYS A 79 -18.44 -2.20 7.63
C LYS A 79 -17.35 -2.69 8.59
N THR A 80 -16.42 -1.82 9.01
CA THR A 80 -15.42 -2.11 10.04
C THR A 80 -15.90 -1.67 11.43
N VAL A 81 -15.19 -2.15 12.47
CA VAL A 81 -15.46 -1.70 13.86
C VAL A 81 -15.23 -0.21 13.98
N PHE A 82 -14.16 0.34 13.42
CA PHE A 82 -13.85 1.76 13.46
C PHE A 82 -14.89 2.61 12.73
N TYR A 83 -15.41 2.14 11.59
CA TYR A 83 -16.53 2.81 10.93
C TYR A 83 -17.76 2.91 11.82
N ASN A 84 -18.13 1.83 12.51
CA ASN A 84 -19.25 1.83 13.45
C ASN A 84 -19.01 2.72 14.67
N MET A 85 -17.77 2.82 15.14
CA MET A 85 -17.39 3.75 16.22
C MET A 85 -17.46 5.20 15.75
N MET A 86 -16.98 5.50 14.55
CA MET A 86 -17.03 6.82 13.92
C MET A 86 -18.48 7.29 13.77
N GLN A 87 -19.39 6.44 13.25
CA GLN A 87 -20.81 6.74 13.13
C GLN A 87 -21.49 7.06 14.48
N LYS A 88 -20.94 6.59 15.58
CA LYS A 88 -21.42 6.81 16.94
C LYS A 88 -20.66 7.92 17.69
N ASN A 89 -19.80 8.68 17.00
CA ASN A 89 -18.91 9.69 17.58
C ASN A 89 -18.04 9.15 18.73
N LYS A 90 -17.61 7.88 18.64
CA LYS A 90 -16.76 7.20 19.65
C LYS A 90 -15.33 6.95 19.16
N LEU A 91 -15.00 7.35 17.94
CA LEU A 91 -13.67 7.23 17.38
C LEU A 91 -13.00 8.61 17.37
N HIS A 92 -11.89 8.73 18.09
CA HIS A 92 -11.11 9.96 18.19
C HIS A 92 -9.83 9.79 17.37
N LEU A 93 -9.85 10.27 16.12
CA LEU A 93 -8.71 10.30 15.24
C LEU A 93 -7.92 11.61 15.45
N PRO A 94 -6.62 11.64 15.16
CA PRO A 94 -5.86 12.88 15.02
C PRO A 94 -6.52 13.80 13.98
N THR A 95 -6.27 15.09 14.08
CA THR A 95 -6.69 16.05 13.04
C THR A 95 -5.87 15.85 11.77
N GLN A 96 -6.38 16.34 10.65
CA GLN A 96 -5.65 16.27 9.38
C GLN A 96 -4.28 16.97 9.45
N ASP A 97 -4.19 18.09 10.19
CA ASP A 97 -2.92 18.79 10.39
C ASP A 97 -1.90 17.92 11.16
N VAL A 98 -2.34 17.26 12.22
CA VAL A 98 -1.48 16.33 12.99
C VAL A 98 -1.08 15.12 12.15
N GLU A 99 -1.98 14.62 11.30
CA GLU A 99 -1.69 13.53 10.38
C GLU A 99 -0.66 13.96 9.31
N ALA A 100 -0.78 15.17 8.77
CA ALA A 100 0.19 15.74 7.85
C ALA A 100 1.57 15.91 8.51
N GLU A 101 1.62 16.42 9.77
CA GLU A 101 2.86 16.52 10.54
C GLU A 101 3.51 15.14 10.81
N MET A 102 2.70 14.09 11.01
CA MET A 102 3.23 12.72 11.14
C MET A 102 3.83 12.22 9.83
N TYR A 103 3.22 12.55 8.69
CA TYR A 103 3.75 12.18 7.38
C TYR A 103 5.04 12.93 7.04
N GLU A 104 5.14 14.23 7.34
CA GLU A 104 6.38 14.99 7.19
C GLU A 104 7.50 14.40 8.07
N LEU A 105 7.21 14.11 9.34
CA LEU A 105 8.14 13.44 10.24
C LEU A 105 8.61 12.08 9.70
N LEU A 106 7.68 11.30 9.12
CA LEU A 106 7.99 10.02 8.51
C LEU A 106 9.01 10.17 7.37
N MET A 107 8.77 11.09 6.44
CA MET A 107 9.68 11.34 5.31
C MET A 107 11.07 11.75 5.80
N ASP A 108 11.15 12.69 6.73
CA ASP A 108 12.41 13.18 7.30
C ASP A 108 13.21 12.07 8.01
N GLU A 109 12.53 11.26 8.82
CA GLU A 109 13.19 10.18 9.56
C GLU A 109 13.64 9.03 8.63
N MET A 110 12.84 8.67 7.62
CA MET A 110 13.23 7.67 6.64
C MET A 110 14.46 8.12 5.85
N GLU A 111 14.51 9.37 5.38
CA GLU A 111 15.66 9.92 4.66
C GLU A 111 16.94 9.91 5.51
N LYS A 112 16.85 10.32 6.79
CA LYS A 112 17.99 10.27 7.74
C LYS A 112 18.58 8.87 7.90
N HIS A 113 17.75 7.83 7.71
CA HIS A 113 18.17 6.44 7.78
C HIS A 113 18.53 5.82 6.41
N GLY A 114 18.64 6.64 5.36
CA GLY A 114 19.01 6.21 4.01
C GLY A 114 17.92 5.38 3.31
N LEU A 115 16.67 5.56 3.72
CA LEU A 115 15.49 4.95 3.14
C LEU A 115 14.80 5.99 2.26
N LEU A 116 14.93 5.83 0.95
CA LEU A 116 14.35 6.78 -0.01
C LEU A 116 12.89 6.45 -0.27
N GLN A 117 12.06 7.46 -0.25
CA GLN A 117 10.68 7.33 -0.71
C GLN A 117 10.67 7.07 -2.21
N TYR A 118 9.99 6.03 -2.67
CA TYR A 118 9.83 5.75 -4.10
C TYR A 118 8.38 5.88 -4.57
N GLU A 119 7.42 5.79 -3.63
CA GLU A 119 6.01 6.13 -3.83
C GLU A 119 5.39 6.58 -2.49
N ILE A 120 4.11 7.00 -2.49
CA ILE A 120 3.46 7.70 -1.37
C ILE A 120 3.68 7.03 0.00
N SER A 121 3.61 5.70 0.08
CA SER A 121 3.59 4.97 1.34
C SER A 121 4.80 4.08 1.57
N ASN A 122 5.73 3.99 0.62
CA ASN A 122 6.83 3.04 0.70
C ASN A 122 8.20 3.69 0.57
N PHE A 123 9.12 3.21 1.43
CA PHE A 123 10.48 3.71 1.59
C PHE A 123 11.45 2.53 1.55
N ALA A 124 12.54 2.67 0.81
CA ALA A 124 13.49 1.59 0.64
C ALA A 124 14.94 2.07 0.53
N LYS A 125 15.88 1.22 0.91
CA LYS A 125 17.26 1.36 0.47
C LYS A 125 17.32 1.13 -1.04
N LYS A 126 18.27 1.75 -1.71
CA LYS A 126 18.45 1.61 -3.17
C LYS A 126 18.46 0.15 -3.61
N GLY A 127 17.56 -0.21 -4.53
CA GLY A 127 17.42 -1.55 -5.09
C GLY A 127 16.52 -2.52 -4.29
N PHE A 128 15.85 -2.02 -3.22
CA PHE A 128 14.91 -2.79 -2.43
C PHE A 128 13.45 -2.36 -2.61
N ASP A 129 13.16 -1.56 -3.64
CA ASP A 129 11.80 -1.16 -3.99
C ASP A 129 10.93 -2.40 -4.23
N SER A 130 9.70 -2.38 -3.74
CA SER A 130 8.77 -3.50 -3.92
C SER A 130 8.36 -3.63 -5.40
N LYS A 131 8.88 -4.63 -6.10
CA LYS A 131 8.49 -4.94 -7.48
C LYS A 131 7.00 -5.20 -7.61
N HIS A 132 6.38 -5.78 -6.59
CA HIS A 132 4.95 -6.03 -6.55
C HIS A 132 4.16 -4.70 -6.55
N ASN A 133 4.51 -3.76 -5.68
CA ASN A 133 3.84 -2.47 -5.61
C ASN A 133 4.09 -1.62 -6.87
N THR A 134 5.32 -1.60 -7.37
CA THR A 134 5.67 -0.85 -8.58
C THR A 134 4.97 -1.37 -9.83
N THR A 135 4.64 -2.66 -9.91
CA THR A 135 3.81 -3.23 -10.99
C THR A 135 2.45 -2.53 -11.06
N TYR A 136 1.80 -2.29 -9.91
CA TYR A 136 0.52 -1.58 -9.88
C TYR A 136 0.67 -0.09 -10.24
N TRP A 137 1.65 0.59 -9.67
CA TRP A 137 1.90 2.02 -9.93
C TRP A 137 2.37 2.30 -11.36
N ASN A 138 2.97 1.31 -12.03
CA ASN A 138 3.32 1.35 -13.45
C ASN A 138 2.16 0.99 -14.37
N ASN A 139 1.00 0.67 -13.82
CA ASN A 139 -0.14 0.15 -14.58
C ASN A 139 0.23 -1.04 -15.48
N ASP A 140 1.14 -1.90 -14.99
CA ASP A 140 1.60 -3.09 -15.71
C ASP A 140 0.63 -4.25 -15.51
N TYR A 141 0.69 -5.24 -16.40
CA TYR A 141 -0.15 -6.42 -16.30
C TYR A 141 0.26 -7.33 -15.16
N TYR A 142 -0.72 -7.93 -14.49
CA TYR A 142 -0.52 -8.91 -13.43
C TYR A 142 -1.62 -9.95 -13.41
N TYR A 143 -1.29 -11.13 -12.91
CA TYR A 143 -2.22 -12.24 -12.70
C TYR A 143 -2.59 -12.36 -11.22
N GLY A 144 -3.90 -12.46 -10.93
CA GLY A 144 -4.42 -12.76 -9.60
C GLY A 144 -4.78 -14.25 -9.47
N PHE A 145 -4.10 -14.93 -8.57
CA PHE A 145 -4.35 -16.34 -8.27
C PHE A 145 -5.06 -16.48 -6.92
N GLY A 146 -6.10 -17.30 -6.88
CA GLY A 146 -6.85 -17.58 -5.67
C GLY A 146 -8.24 -16.93 -5.62
N ALA A 147 -9.00 -17.29 -4.59
CA ALA A 147 -10.34 -16.78 -4.35
C ALA A 147 -10.29 -15.26 -4.04
N GLY A 148 -11.12 -14.48 -4.71
CA GLY A 148 -11.19 -13.04 -4.57
C GLY A 148 -10.02 -12.26 -5.18
N ALA A 149 -9.05 -12.93 -5.80
CA ALA A 149 -7.94 -12.26 -6.46
C ALA A 149 -8.36 -11.55 -7.74
N HIS A 150 -7.66 -10.47 -8.08
CA HIS A 150 -7.89 -9.69 -9.27
C HIS A 150 -6.69 -9.78 -10.21
N SER A 151 -6.95 -9.77 -11.50
CA SER A 151 -5.94 -9.68 -12.57
C SER A 151 -6.16 -8.42 -13.39
N TYR A 152 -5.10 -7.92 -14.00
CA TYR A 152 -5.14 -6.93 -15.07
C TYR A 152 -4.28 -7.45 -16.22
N VAL A 153 -4.90 -7.88 -17.31
CA VAL A 153 -4.21 -8.52 -18.45
C VAL A 153 -4.88 -8.10 -19.74
N ASN A 154 -4.09 -7.70 -20.73
CA ASN A 154 -4.56 -7.32 -22.07
C ASN A 154 -5.66 -6.25 -22.06
N GLY A 155 -5.64 -5.32 -21.12
CA GLY A 155 -6.65 -4.28 -20.97
C GLY A 155 -7.96 -4.75 -20.34
N GLU A 156 -7.98 -5.95 -19.75
CA GLU A 156 -9.12 -6.46 -19.00
C GLU A 156 -8.80 -6.58 -17.52
N ARG A 157 -9.69 -6.07 -16.67
CA ARG A 157 -9.72 -6.32 -15.21
C ARG A 157 -10.61 -7.52 -14.95
N ILE A 158 -10.05 -8.53 -14.30
CA ILE A 158 -10.73 -9.81 -14.06
C ILE A 158 -10.74 -10.06 -12.56
N GLY A 159 -11.93 -10.23 -11.95
CA GLY A 159 -12.07 -10.64 -10.56
C GLY A 159 -12.47 -12.10 -10.47
N ASN A 160 -11.81 -12.86 -9.60
CA ASN A 160 -12.22 -14.22 -9.27
C ASN A 160 -13.34 -14.23 -8.23
N TYR A 161 -14.13 -15.30 -8.16
CA TYR A 161 -15.11 -15.49 -7.09
C TYR A 161 -14.45 -15.41 -5.71
N GLY A 162 -14.99 -14.55 -4.80
CA GLY A 162 -14.48 -14.38 -3.44
C GLY A 162 -14.73 -15.60 -2.54
N PRO A 163 -15.97 -16.12 -2.40
CA PRO A 163 -16.25 -17.28 -1.58
C PRO A 163 -15.56 -18.54 -2.12
N LEU A 164 -14.80 -19.24 -1.25
CA LEU A 164 -13.99 -20.40 -1.64
C LEU A 164 -14.78 -21.47 -2.41
N LYS A 165 -16.01 -21.79 -1.97
CA LYS A 165 -16.87 -22.74 -2.67
C LYS A 165 -17.15 -22.32 -4.11
N LYS A 166 -17.53 -21.04 -4.32
CA LYS A 166 -17.78 -20.49 -5.67
C LYS A 166 -16.54 -20.42 -6.55
N TYR A 167 -15.38 -20.25 -5.92
CA TYR A 167 -14.09 -20.29 -6.62
C TYR A 167 -13.73 -21.70 -7.07
N MET A 168 -13.96 -22.72 -6.23
CA MET A 168 -13.60 -24.13 -6.49
C MET A 168 -14.53 -24.82 -7.50
N GLU A 169 -15.83 -24.50 -7.51
CA GLU A 169 -16.81 -25.17 -8.38
C GLU A 169 -16.48 -25.08 -9.90
N PRO A 170 -16.11 -23.93 -10.47
CA PRO A 170 -15.69 -23.86 -11.87
C PRO A 170 -14.38 -24.61 -12.13
N LEU A 171 -13.41 -24.54 -11.21
CA LEU A 171 -12.11 -25.22 -11.35
C LEU A 171 -12.26 -26.73 -11.46
N GLN A 172 -13.20 -27.34 -10.72
CA GLN A 172 -13.51 -28.79 -10.83
C GLN A 172 -14.02 -29.18 -12.22
N LYS A 173 -14.51 -28.19 -12.99
CA LYS A 173 -14.99 -28.37 -14.37
C LYS A 173 -13.99 -27.86 -15.42
N ASN A 174 -12.75 -27.58 -15.02
CA ASN A 174 -11.70 -26.98 -15.86
C ASN A 174 -12.11 -25.62 -16.46
N ILE A 175 -12.92 -24.85 -15.72
CA ILE A 175 -13.35 -23.49 -16.08
C ILE A 175 -12.66 -22.49 -15.15
N LEU A 176 -12.18 -21.35 -15.68
CA LEU A 176 -11.59 -20.30 -14.85
C LEU A 176 -12.65 -19.68 -13.92
N PRO A 177 -12.33 -19.44 -12.64
CA PRO A 177 -13.28 -18.99 -11.62
C PRO A 177 -13.53 -17.48 -11.67
N ARG A 178 -13.75 -16.94 -12.85
CA ARG A 178 -13.95 -15.52 -13.11
C ARG A 178 -15.36 -15.09 -12.75
N MET A 179 -15.50 -14.06 -11.92
CA MET A 179 -16.78 -13.49 -11.52
C MET A 179 -17.11 -12.28 -12.40
N ASN A 180 -16.16 -11.36 -12.54
CA ASN A 180 -16.31 -10.13 -13.28
C ASN A 180 -15.19 -9.99 -14.30
N ILE A 181 -15.53 -9.53 -15.50
CA ILE A 181 -14.56 -9.12 -16.52
C ILE A 181 -14.99 -7.73 -16.96
N HIS A 182 -14.07 -6.78 -16.86
CA HIS A 182 -14.27 -5.40 -17.32
C HIS A 182 -13.15 -5.06 -18.32
N THR A 183 -13.56 -4.81 -19.57
CA THR A 183 -12.65 -4.30 -20.59
C THR A 183 -12.47 -2.81 -20.34
N VAL A 184 -11.25 -2.40 -20.01
CA VAL A 184 -10.91 -1.01 -19.68
C VAL A 184 -10.79 -0.20 -20.98
N PRO A 185 -11.66 0.81 -21.22
CA PRO A 185 -11.55 1.68 -22.38
C PRO A 185 -10.19 2.40 -22.43
N ILE A 186 -9.75 2.80 -23.62
CA ILE A 186 -8.45 3.45 -23.77
C ILE A 186 -8.37 4.78 -23.01
N SER A 187 -9.46 5.53 -22.94
CA SER A 187 -9.55 6.77 -22.14
C SER A 187 -9.31 6.49 -20.65
N GLU A 188 -10.00 5.50 -20.08
CA GLU A 188 -9.83 5.09 -18.69
C GLU A 188 -8.40 4.58 -18.42
N ARG A 189 -7.82 3.83 -19.36
CA ARG A 189 -6.41 3.38 -19.24
C ARG A 189 -5.42 4.53 -19.23
N MET A 190 -5.66 5.59 -19.99
CA MET A 190 -4.84 6.81 -19.99
C MET A 190 -4.96 7.56 -18.66
N GLU A 191 -6.18 7.69 -18.13
CA GLU A 191 -6.44 8.30 -16.82
C GLU A 191 -5.78 7.50 -15.70
N GLU A 192 -5.91 6.17 -15.73
CA GLU A 192 -5.24 5.28 -14.77
C GLU A 192 -3.72 5.38 -14.81
N GLU A 193 -3.12 5.50 -16.00
CA GLU A 193 -1.67 5.69 -16.16
C GLU A 193 -1.20 6.96 -15.45
N MET A 194 -1.98 8.05 -15.57
CA MET A 194 -1.69 9.30 -14.86
C MET A 194 -1.91 9.14 -13.35
N PHE A 195 -3.09 8.68 -12.94
CA PHE A 195 -3.47 8.53 -11.54
C PHE A 195 -2.52 7.63 -10.76
N LEU A 196 -2.14 6.48 -11.32
CA LEU A 196 -1.22 5.53 -10.70
C LEU A 196 0.22 6.02 -10.75
N GLY A 197 0.64 6.58 -11.89
CA GLY A 197 2.00 7.06 -12.09
C GLY A 197 2.36 8.24 -11.21
N LEU A 198 1.43 9.18 -10.97
CA LEU A 198 1.62 10.33 -10.08
C LEU A 198 1.76 9.95 -8.59
N ARG A 199 1.50 8.71 -8.21
CA ARG A 199 1.80 8.20 -6.87
C ARG A 199 3.29 7.93 -6.64
N LYS A 200 4.06 7.78 -7.72
CA LYS A 200 5.51 7.55 -7.66
C LYS A 200 6.26 8.88 -7.60
N ILE A 201 7.39 8.89 -6.92
CA ILE A 201 8.28 10.06 -6.90
C ILE A 201 8.82 10.39 -8.30
N GLU A 202 9.08 9.39 -9.12
CA GLU A 202 9.51 9.56 -10.52
C GLU A 202 8.39 10.07 -11.46
N GLY A 203 7.12 9.99 -11.00
CA GLY A 203 5.96 10.42 -11.79
C GLY A 203 5.64 9.51 -12.98
N VAL A 204 5.04 10.11 -14.01
CA VAL A 204 4.62 9.45 -15.26
C VAL A 204 5.67 9.67 -16.36
N SER A 205 6.14 8.58 -16.98
CA SER A 205 7.02 8.69 -18.15
C SER A 205 6.22 9.02 -19.41
N ILE A 206 6.49 10.20 -19.99
CA ILE A 206 5.89 10.65 -21.27
C ILE A 206 6.19 9.66 -22.39
N GLU A 207 7.40 9.11 -22.43
CA GLU A 207 7.83 8.14 -23.44
C GLU A 207 7.06 6.83 -23.32
N LYS A 208 6.89 6.32 -22.09
CA LYS A 208 6.06 5.13 -21.84
C LYS A 208 4.61 5.37 -22.22
N PHE A 209 4.06 6.52 -21.85
CA PHE A 209 2.69 6.91 -22.19
C PHE A 209 2.50 6.92 -23.71
N GLN A 210 3.40 7.60 -24.44
CA GLN A 210 3.33 7.67 -25.88
C GLN A 210 3.51 6.29 -26.56
N SER A 211 4.38 5.44 -26.01
CA SER A 211 4.56 4.07 -26.50
C SER A 211 3.30 3.21 -26.32
N ARG A 212 2.60 3.37 -25.20
CA ARG A 212 1.38 2.60 -24.87
C ARG A 212 0.15 3.05 -25.65
N PHE A 213 -0.02 4.37 -25.80
CA PHE A 213 -1.25 4.96 -26.28
C PHE A 213 -1.14 5.63 -27.65
N GLN A 214 0.08 5.75 -28.22
CA GLN A 214 0.37 6.47 -29.46
C GLN A 214 -0.09 7.94 -29.43
N MET A 215 -0.14 8.52 -28.22
CA MET A 215 -0.53 9.90 -27.93
C MET A 215 0.45 10.51 -26.92
N ASN A 216 0.63 11.84 -26.98
CA ASN A 216 1.43 12.55 -25.99
C ASN A 216 0.58 12.87 -24.74
N ALA A 217 1.06 12.50 -23.54
CA ALA A 217 0.35 12.78 -22.30
C ALA A 217 0.07 14.27 -22.06
N LEU A 218 1.01 15.16 -22.44
CA LEU A 218 0.86 16.60 -22.29
C LEU A 218 -0.23 17.19 -23.19
N ASP A 219 -0.50 16.55 -24.34
CA ASP A 219 -1.58 17.00 -25.22
C ASP A 219 -2.94 16.48 -24.74
N VAL A 220 -2.98 15.22 -24.26
CA VAL A 220 -4.21 14.58 -23.76
C VAL A 220 -4.73 15.24 -22.50
N PHE A 221 -3.83 15.59 -21.56
CA PHE A 221 -4.15 16.16 -20.26
C PHE A 221 -3.78 17.64 -20.13
N LYS A 222 -3.75 18.36 -21.25
CA LYS A 222 -3.29 19.76 -21.29
C LYS A 222 -4.06 20.66 -20.31
N GLU A 223 -5.38 20.57 -20.30
CA GLU A 223 -6.23 21.39 -19.43
C GLU A 223 -5.93 21.13 -17.93
N GLN A 224 -5.77 19.85 -17.55
CA GLN A 224 -5.51 19.45 -16.16
C GLN A 224 -4.09 19.77 -15.68
N ILE A 225 -3.14 19.97 -16.60
CA ILE A 225 -1.76 20.31 -16.28
C ILE A 225 -1.57 21.84 -16.21
N GLU A 226 -2.36 22.61 -16.96
CA GLU A 226 -2.29 24.08 -16.98
C GLU A 226 -3.10 24.74 -15.84
N GLU A 227 -4.00 24.02 -15.15
CA GLU A 227 -4.69 24.44 -13.92
C GLU A 227 -3.77 24.39 -12.69
#